data_1bb6259e42d8b0db18ba5c0432e2e312
#
_entry.id   1bb6259e42d8b0db18ba5c0432e2e312
#
_cell.length_a   1.000
_cell.length_b   1.000
_cell.length_c   1.000
_cell.angle_alpha   90.00
_cell.angle_beta   90.00
_cell.angle_gamma   90.00
#
_symmetry.space_group_name_H-M   'P 1'
#
loop_
_entity.id
_entity.type
_entity.pdbx_description
1 polymer ?
#
loop_
_entity_poly.entity_id
_entity_poly.type
_entity_poly.pdbx_seq_one_letter_code
_entity_poly.pdbx_strand_id
1 'polypeptide(L)'
;MATKIVIDAGHGGSVDPGAVYKGREEKNDNLNLAMAVGKILSENGVDVVYTRTDDTYQTPFEKAQIANEDGADFFLSFHRNSSPMPNQYSGVESLVYDLSGTKAELAKNINGALGELGFKDLGVSARPGLVVLRRTRMP
;
A
#
# COMPACT_ATOMS: atom_id res chain seq x y z
N MET A 1 -17.46 17.41 0.00
CA MET A 1 -16.01 17.38 0.28
C MET A 1 -15.39 16.18 -0.41
N ALA A 2 -14.18 16.35 -0.92
CA ALA A 2 -13.47 15.27 -1.56
C ALA A 2 -13.04 14.21 -0.54
N THR A 3 -13.07 12.94 -0.94
CA THR A 3 -12.43 11.87 -0.17
C THR A 3 -10.93 12.07 -0.18
N LYS A 4 -10.32 11.99 0.98
CA LYS A 4 -8.87 12.11 1.14
C LYS A 4 -8.24 10.73 1.36
N ILE A 5 -7.25 10.40 0.53
CA ILE A 5 -6.52 9.14 0.64
C ILE A 5 -5.04 9.43 0.82
N VAL A 6 -4.44 8.85 1.84
CA VAL A 6 -2.98 8.81 1.97
C VAL A 6 -2.47 7.55 1.28
N ILE A 7 -1.55 7.76 0.33
CA ILE A 7 -0.90 6.68 -0.40
C ILE A 7 0.52 6.53 0.11
N ASP A 8 0.84 5.31 0.54
CA ASP A 8 2.15 4.95 1.04
C ASP A 8 2.86 4.04 0.04
N ALA A 9 4.02 4.50 -0.43
CA ALA A 9 4.94 3.65 -1.15
C ALA A 9 5.81 2.94 -0.11
N GLY A 10 5.66 1.64 0.01
CA GLY A 10 6.37 0.84 1.00
C GLY A 10 7.88 0.96 0.89
N HIS A 11 8.57 0.92 2.02
CA HIS A 11 10.02 1.06 2.15
C HIS A 11 10.54 2.44 1.71
N GLY A 12 11.82 2.60 1.50
CA GLY A 12 12.44 3.84 1.05
C GLY A 12 13.82 4.09 1.66
N GLY A 13 14.64 4.86 0.95
CA GLY A 13 15.99 5.20 1.37
C GLY A 13 16.98 4.05 1.22
N SER A 14 18.25 4.35 1.48
CA SER A 14 19.32 3.35 1.32
C SER A 14 19.28 2.25 2.38
N VAL A 15 18.67 2.51 3.53
CA VAL A 15 18.63 1.56 4.66
C VAL A 15 17.43 0.60 4.56
N ASP A 16 16.45 0.90 3.73
CA ASP A 16 15.26 0.06 3.61
C ASP A 16 14.83 -0.09 2.13
N PRO A 17 15.53 -0.93 1.37
CA PRO A 17 15.16 -1.16 -0.04
C PRO A 17 13.95 -2.06 -0.22
N GLY A 18 13.47 -2.72 0.84
CA GLY A 18 12.50 -3.79 0.73
C GLY A 18 13.10 -5.05 0.11
N ALA A 19 12.31 -5.82 -0.61
CA ALA A 19 12.80 -6.99 -1.31
C ALA A 19 13.71 -6.60 -2.48
N VAL A 20 14.82 -7.33 -2.63
CA VAL A 20 15.79 -7.08 -3.70
C VAL A 20 16.01 -8.37 -4.50
N TYR A 21 15.94 -8.25 -5.83
CA TYR A 21 16.22 -9.36 -6.73
C TYR A 21 16.96 -8.85 -7.96
N LYS A 22 18.18 -9.34 -8.17
CA LYS A 22 19.03 -8.95 -9.31
C LYS A 22 19.14 -7.43 -9.49
N GLY A 23 19.33 -6.70 -8.38
CA GLY A 23 19.45 -5.24 -8.38
C GLY A 23 18.13 -4.48 -8.47
N ARG A 24 17.00 -5.16 -8.65
CA ARG A 24 15.69 -4.52 -8.63
C ARG A 24 15.20 -4.43 -7.19
N GLU A 25 14.93 -3.21 -6.73
CA GLU A 25 14.55 -2.94 -5.36
C GLU A 25 13.05 -2.65 -5.27
N GLU A 26 12.38 -3.27 -4.31
CA GLU A 26 10.94 -3.11 -4.07
C GLU A 26 10.54 -1.64 -3.90
N LYS A 27 11.32 -0.86 -3.16
CA LYS A 27 11.03 0.56 -2.88
C LYS A 27 10.78 1.39 -4.15
N ASN A 28 11.49 1.09 -5.22
CA ASN A 28 11.36 1.82 -6.49
C ASN A 28 10.08 1.45 -7.22
N ASP A 29 9.73 0.18 -7.24
CA ASP A 29 8.48 -0.28 -7.84
C ASP A 29 7.28 0.23 -7.06
N ASN A 30 7.36 0.23 -5.73
CA ASN A 30 6.30 0.73 -4.87
C ASN A 30 6.07 2.22 -5.11
N LEU A 31 7.15 3.00 -5.24
CA LEU A 31 7.05 4.44 -5.50
C LEU A 31 6.40 4.71 -6.86
N ASN A 32 6.84 4.02 -7.91
CA ASN A 32 6.29 4.20 -9.25
C ASN A 32 4.80 3.87 -9.29
N LEU A 33 4.40 2.77 -8.66
CA LEU A 33 2.99 2.36 -8.61
C LEU A 33 2.16 3.35 -7.80
N ALA A 34 2.65 3.73 -6.62
CA ALA A 34 1.94 4.68 -5.74
C ALA A 34 1.68 6.01 -6.45
N MET A 35 2.67 6.54 -7.13
CA MET A 35 2.53 7.81 -7.85
C MET A 35 1.59 7.69 -9.05
N ALA A 36 1.63 6.59 -9.78
CA ALA A 36 0.72 6.34 -10.91
C ALA A 36 -0.73 6.23 -10.44
N VAL A 37 -0.99 5.47 -9.38
CA VAL A 37 -2.33 5.33 -8.80
C VAL A 37 -2.82 6.67 -8.24
N GLY A 38 -1.96 7.39 -7.53
CA GLY A 38 -2.30 8.69 -6.96
C GLY A 38 -2.67 9.71 -8.02
N LYS A 39 -1.97 9.70 -9.16
CA LYS A 39 -2.30 10.58 -10.29
C LYS A 39 -3.70 10.30 -10.84
N ILE A 40 -4.03 9.03 -11.05
CA ILE A 40 -5.36 8.63 -11.54
C ILE A 40 -6.45 9.03 -10.55
N LEU A 41 -6.24 8.77 -9.26
CA LEU A 41 -7.20 9.15 -8.23
C LEU A 41 -7.39 10.66 -8.17
N SER A 42 -6.31 11.44 -8.23
CA SER A 42 -6.37 12.90 -8.21
C SER A 42 -7.14 13.44 -9.42
N GLU A 43 -6.92 12.87 -10.60
CA GLU A 43 -7.64 13.24 -11.82
C GLU A 43 -9.14 12.92 -11.72
N ASN A 44 -9.53 12.02 -10.81
CA ASN A 44 -10.92 11.65 -10.56
C ASN A 44 -11.51 12.29 -9.30
N GLY A 45 -10.92 13.37 -8.82
CA GLY A 45 -11.50 14.18 -7.74
C GLY A 45 -11.16 13.71 -6.33
N VAL A 46 -10.22 12.78 -6.17
CA VAL A 46 -9.74 12.34 -4.86
C VAL A 46 -8.61 13.26 -4.40
N ASP A 47 -8.63 13.66 -3.13
CA ASP A 47 -7.56 14.41 -2.50
C ASP A 47 -6.46 13.42 -2.06
N VAL A 48 -5.33 13.44 -2.75
CA VAL A 48 -4.26 12.47 -2.56
C VAL A 48 -3.09 13.10 -1.83
N VAL A 49 -2.63 12.43 -0.77
CA VAL A 49 -1.40 12.77 -0.05
C VAL A 49 -0.48 11.56 -0.07
N TYR A 50 0.79 11.77 -0.34
CA TYR A 50 1.78 10.69 -0.36
C TYR A 50 2.62 10.71 0.92
N THR A 51 2.98 9.55 1.45
CA THR A 51 3.93 9.47 2.55
C THR A 51 5.33 9.88 2.10
N ARG A 52 5.67 9.55 0.85
CA ARG A 52 6.90 10.02 0.19
C ARG A 52 6.68 10.12 -1.32
N THR A 53 7.44 10.99 -1.96
CA THR A 53 7.45 11.15 -3.41
C THR A 53 8.85 10.95 -4.01
N ASP A 54 9.79 10.54 -3.19
CA ASP A 54 11.18 10.28 -3.56
C ASP A 54 11.74 9.10 -2.77
N ASP A 55 13.04 8.84 -2.88
CA ASP A 55 13.71 7.73 -2.21
C ASP A 55 14.12 8.14 -0.78
N THR A 56 13.14 8.37 0.06
CA THR A 56 13.31 8.78 1.46
C THR A 56 12.91 7.65 2.40
N TYR A 57 13.68 7.45 3.46
CA TYR A 57 13.35 6.52 4.52
C TYR A 57 12.36 7.13 5.51
N GLN A 58 11.36 6.34 5.89
CA GLN A 58 10.41 6.66 6.96
C GLN A 58 10.12 5.39 7.73
N THR A 59 10.00 5.51 9.06
CA THR A 59 9.56 4.40 9.88
C THR A 59 8.07 4.14 9.65
N PRO A 60 7.57 2.91 9.91
CA PRO A 60 6.13 2.65 9.84
C PRO A 60 5.29 3.57 10.75
N PHE A 61 5.82 3.97 11.91
CA PHE A 61 5.16 4.92 12.80
C PHE A 61 5.01 6.30 12.16
N GLU A 62 6.05 6.78 11.49
CA GLU A 62 6.01 8.07 10.79
C GLU A 62 4.98 8.05 9.66
N LYS A 63 4.88 6.94 8.92
CA LYS A 63 3.89 6.78 7.85
C LYS A 63 2.46 6.82 8.39
N ALA A 64 2.20 6.10 9.47
CA ALA A 64 0.89 6.12 10.15
C ALA A 64 0.56 7.51 10.69
N GLN A 65 1.55 8.21 11.25
CA GLN A 65 1.39 9.56 11.78
C GLN A 65 0.96 10.55 10.69
N ILE A 66 1.57 10.48 9.52
CA ILE A 66 1.20 11.33 8.38
C ILE A 66 -0.30 11.15 8.06
N ALA A 67 -0.77 9.92 7.98
CA ALA A 67 -2.18 9.65 7.66
C ALA A 67 -3.12 10.18 8.75
N ASN A 68 -2.76 9.97 10.02
CA ASN A 68 -3.57 10.41 11.16
C ASN A 68 -3.64 11.94 11.27
N GLU A 69 -2.51 12.62 11.14
CA GLU A 69 -2.44 14.09 11.22
C GLU A 69 -3.17 14.76 10.07
N ASP A 70 -3.14 14.13 8.91
CA ASP A 70 -3.80 14.65 7.71
C ASP A 70 -5.32 14.41 7.72
N GLY A 71 -5.82 13.60 8.64
CA GLY A 71 -7.23 13.26 8.74
C GLY A 71 -7.74 12.51 7.50
N ALA A 72 -6.94 11.60 6.98
CA ALA A 72 -7.30 10.84 5.80
C ALA A 72 -8.52 9.96 6.04
N ASP A 73 -9.31 9.75 4.99
CA ASP A 73 -10.44 8.84 5.00
C ASP A 73 -10.01 7.39 4.78
N PHE A 74 -8.92 7.19 4.03
CA PHE A 74 -8.33 5.87 3.76
C PHE A 74 -6.81 5.97 3.72
N PHE A 75 -6.17 4.86 4.08
CA PHE A 75 -4.73 4.66 3.95
C PHE A 75 -4.47 3.46 3.06
N LEU A 76 -3.71 3.66 1.98
CA LEU A 76 -3.33 2.59 1.05
C LEU A 76 -1.81 2.49 0.99
N SER A 77 -1.28 1.31 1.27
CA SER A 77 0.14 1.04 1.18
C SER A 77 0.43 0.02 0.08
N PHE A 78 1.40 0.32 -0.76
CA PHE A 78 1.80 -0.55 -1.88
C PHE A 78 3.13 -1.22 -1.58
N HIS A 79 3.15 -2.53 -1.78
CA HIS A 79 4.30 -3.40 -1.56
C HIS A 79 4.40 -4.45 -2.65
N ARG A 80 5.57 -5.05 -2.78
CA ARG A 80 5.77 -6.32 -3.47
C ARG A 80 6.23 -7.36 -2.45
N ASN A 81 5.76 -8.60 -2.65
CA ASN A 81 6.23 -9.72 -1.84
C ASN A 81 7.49 -10.32 -2.46
N SER A 82 8.21 -11.07 -1.65
CA SER A 82 9.33 -11.88 -2.08
C SER A 82 9.08 -13.35 -1.76
N SER A 83 9.82 -14.22 -2.42
CA SER A 83 9.82 -15.66 -2.13
C SER A 83 11.26 -16.17 -2.13
N PRO A 84 11.54 -17.30 -1.45
CA PRO A 84 12.87 -17.88 -1.42
C PRO A 84 13.42 -18.24 -2.81
N MET A 85 12.54 -18.53 -3.76
CA MET A 85 12.90 -18.92 -5.12
C MET A 85 12.21 -18.01 -6.13
N PRO A 86 12.87 -17.70 -7.27
CA PRO A 86 12.26 -16.90 -8.33
C PRO A 86 10.98 -17.53 -8.86
N ASN A 87 9.98 -16.69 -9.17
CA ASN A 87 8.71 -17.08 -9.79
C ASN A 87 7.91 -18.14 -9.02
N GLN A 88 8.18 -18.29 -7.72
CA GLN A 88 7.50 -19.27 -6.88
C GLN A 88 6.04 -18.91 -6.62
N TYR A 89 5.77 -17.63 -6.41
CA TYR A 89 4.42 -17.11 -6.16
C TYR A 89 4.11 -15.97 -7.09
N SER A 90 2.83 -15.84 -7.47
CA SER A 90 2.34 -14.70 -8.22
C SER A 90 0.90 -14.42 -7.81
N GLY A 91 0.47 -13.18 -7.99
CA GLY A 91 -0.87 -12.75 -7.66
C GLY A 91 -0.88 -11.50 -6.81
N VAL A 92 -2.08 -11.16 -6.34
CA VAL A 92 -2.31 -9.99 -5.49
C VAL A 92 -2.94 -10.42 -4.18
N GLU A 93 -2.50 -9.81 -3.10
CA GLU A 93 -3.12 -9.98 -1.80
C GLU A 93 -3.29 -8.63 -1.13
N SER A 94 -4.28 -8.51 -0.26
CA SER A 94 -4.49 -7.34 0.56
C SER A 94 -4.41 -7.72 2.02
N LEU A 95 -3.75 -6.85 2.79
CA LEU A 95 -3.59 -7.01 4.23
C LEU A 95 -4.37 -5.92 4.93
N VAL A 96 -5.15 -6.29 5.93
CA VAL A 96 -5.97 -5.37 6.74
C VAL A 96 -5.75 -5.64 8.21
N TYR A 97 -6.13 -4.70 9.07
CA TYR A 97 -6.02 -4.88 10.52
C TYR A 97 -6.83 -6.08 11.00
N ASP A 98 -8.11 -6.12 10.61
CA ASP A 98 -9.00 -7.26 10.84
C ASP A 98 -9.96 -7.41 9.66
N LEU A 99 -10.68 -8.53 9.60
CA LEU A 99 -11.55 -8.86 8.47
C LEU A 99 -12.97 -8.29 8.64
N SER A 100 -13.09 -7.09 9.16
CA SER A 100 -14.39 -6.45 9.40
C SER A 100 -14.48 -5.06 8.78
N GLY A 101 -15.73 -4.64 8.51
CA GLY A 101 -16.04 -3.26 8.12
C GLY A 101 -15.53 -2.85 6.74
N THR A 102 -15.45 -1.55 6.56
CA THR A 102 -15.12 -0.91 5.28
C THR A 102 -13.75 -1.31 4.75
N LYS A 103 -12.76 -1.49 5.63
CA LYS A 103 -11.40 -1.88 5.22
C LYS A 103 -11.37 -3.26 4.53
N ALA A 104 -12.10 -4.22 5.07
CA ALA A 104 -12.18 -5.55 4.48
C ALA A 104 -12.94 -5.53 3.15
N GLU A 105 -14.01 -4.77 3.08
CA GLU A 105 -14.79 -4.60 1.86
C GLU A 105 -13.97 -3.92 0.75
N LEU A 106 -13.27 -2.84 1.07
CA LEU A 106 -12.39 -2.16 0.14
C LEU A 106 -11.28 -3.10 -0.38
N ALA A 107 -10.65 -3.85 0.52
CA ALA A 107 -9.60 -4.79 0.15
C ALA A 107 -10.10 -5.87 -0.82
N LYS A 108 -11.28 -6.42 -0.57
CA LYS A 108 -11.90 -7.40 -1.47
C LYS A 108 -12.22 -6.81 -2.84
N ASN A 109 -12.70 -5.57 -2.88
CA ASN A 109 -13.01 -4.89 -4.12
C ASN A 109 -11.75 -4.60 -4.94
N ILE A 110 -10.66 -4.20 -4.30
CA ILE A 110 -9.38 -3.99 -4.97
C ILE A 110 -8.86 -5.30 -5.56
N ASN A 111 -8.85 -6.37 -4.76
CA ASN A 111 -8.42 -7.69 -5.24
C ASN A 111 -9.27 -8.17 -6.41
N GLY A 112 -10.59 -7.98 -6.33
CA GLY A 112 -11.52 -8.36 -7.39
C GLY A 112 -11.24 -7.61 -8.69
N ALA A 113 -11.01 -6.31 -8.63
CA ALA A 113 -10.69 -5.49 -9.79
C ALA A 113 -9.35 -5.92 -10.43
N LEU A 114 -8.34 -6.22 -9.63
CA LEU A 114 -7.06 -6.72 -10.12
C LEU A 114 -7.20 -8.13 -10.72
N GLY A 115 -8.07 -8.96 -10.13
CA GLY A 115 -8.41 -10.28 -10.68
C GLY A 115 -9.01 -10.21 -12.08
N GLU A 116 -9.84 -9.20 -12.34
CA GLU A 116 -10.42 -8.96 -13.67
C GLU A 116 -9.36 -8.61 -14.72
N LEU A 117 -8.23 -8.05 -14.29
CA LEU A 117 -7.08 -7.76 -15.17
C LEU A 117 -6.20 -8.99 -15.42
N GLY A 118 -6.51 -10.13 -14.80
CA GLY A 118 -5.76 -11.37 -14.97
C GLY A 118 -4.82 -11.75 -13.85
N PHE A 119 -4.73 -10.93 -12.78
CA PHE A 119 -3.94 -11.29 -11.61
C PHE A 119 -4.67 -12.35 -10.77
N LYS A 120 -3.93 -13.31 -10.25
CA LYS A 120 -4.51 -14.29 -9.33
C LYS A 120 -4.85 -13.59 -8.00
N ASP A 121 -6.07 -13.76 -7.53
CA ASP A 121 -6.52 -13.23 -6.23
C ASP A 121 -6.08 -14.18 -5.12
N LEU A 122 -5.11 -13.77 -4.31
CA LEU A 122 -4.60 -14.54 -3.17
C LEU A 122 -5.36 -14.26 -1.88
N GLY A 123 -6.38 -13.40 -1.92
CA GLY A 123 -7.27 -13.13 -0.81
C GLY A 123 -6.87 -11.95 0.05
N VAL A 124 -7.66 -11.77 1.09
CA VAL A 124 -7.49 -10.70 2.10
C VAL A 124 -7.18 -11.36 3.44
N SER A 125 -6.15 -10.89 4.12
CA SER A 125 -5.69 -11.47 5.40
C SER A 125 -5.58 -10.41 6.46
N ALA A 126 -5.89 -10.78 7.71
CA ALA A 126 -5.69 -9.92 8.87
C ALA A 126 -4.22 -9.94 9.32
N ARG A 127 -3.67 -8.74 9.55
CA ARG A 127 -2.29 -8.57 10.05
C ARG A 127 -2.26 -7.46 11.11
N PRO A 128 -2.86 -7.71 12.30
CA PRO A 128 -2.94 -6.68 13.35
C PRO A 128 -1.60 -6.27 13.93
N GLY A 129 -0.54 -7.05 13.69
CA GLY A 129 0.81 -6.73 14.13
C GLY A 129 1.54 -5.71 13.28
N LEU A 130 1.08 -5.42 12.06
CA LEU A 130 1.71 -4.43 11.20
C LEU A 130 1.43 -3.02 11.73
N VAL A 131 2.49 -2.25 11.96
CA VAL A 131 2.39 -0.92 12.57
C VAL A 131 1.50 0.01 11.76
N VAL A 132 1.66 0.03 10.43
CA VAL A 132 0.86 0.91 9.57
C VAL A 132 -0.62 0.59 9.62
N LEU A 133 -0.99 -0.66 9.88
CA LEU A 133 -2.40 -1.06 10.03
C LEU A 133 -2.91 -0.83 11.44
N ARG A 134 -2.07 -1.07 12.44
CA ARG A 134 -2.45 -0.92 13.86
C ARG A 134 -2.53 0.53 14.30
N ARG A 135 -1.66 1.40 13.77
CA ARG A 135 -1.52 2.77 14.22
C ARG A 135 -2.28 3.81 13.41
N THR A 136 -2.79 3.44 12.23
CA THR A 136 -3.69 4.31 11.47
C THR A 136 -5.10 4.26 12.06
N ARG A 137 -5.78 5.42 12.07
CA ARG A 137 -7.14 5.55 12.64
C ARG A 137 -8.26 5.33 11.63
N MET A 138 -7.91 5.20 10.35
CA MET A 138 -8.86 5.01 9.25
C MET A 138 -8.68 3.64 8.60
N PRO A 139 -9.66 3.19 7.78
CA PRO A 139 -9.48 2.02 6.95
C PRO A 139 -8.25 2.10 6.09
#